data_eecd8873a98c1e7c804338144fa69249
#
_entry.id   eecd8873a98c1e7c804338144fa69249
#
_cell.length_a   1.000
_cell.length_b   1.000
_cell.length_c   1.000
_cell.angle_alpha   90.00
_cell.angle_beta   90.00
_cell.angle_gamma   90.00
#
_symmetry.space_group_name_H-M   'P 1'
#
loop_
_entity.id
_entity.type
_entity.pdbx_description
1 polymer ?
#
loop_
_entity_poly.entity_id
_entity_poly.type
_entity_poly.pdbx_seq_one_letter_code
_entity_poly.pdbx_strand_id
1 'polypeptide(L)'
;KQKAQDFRVRELLAPGCLKDRGRHQVYRVTKKKLTSMEAAARLADMAGVRPSDVGMAGLKDRQGVTVQFMSIAGGRPVFLKTPELRIESAGFASTALTSEASLGNGFEITVRGLEDHEREQIERGLAEVREHGLPNYFGEQRFGKRGANLQKGLDVLRGNARQFAARMPRRVFGLVLSAVQSE
;
A
#
# COMPACT_ATOMS: atom_id res chain seq x y z
N LYS A 1 -12.33 -9.91 -8.35
CA LYS A 1 -11.55 -10.86 -7.51
C LYS A 1 -12.50 -11.85 -6.87
N GLN A 2 -12.42 -13.11 -7.24
CA GLN A 2 -13.25 -14.17 -6.65
C GLN A 2 -12.67 -14.63 -5.31
N LYS A 3 -11.35 -14.75 -5.23
CA LYS A 3 -10.62 -15.15 -4.02
C LYS A 3 -9.55 -14.11 -3.68
N ALA A 4 -9.25 -13.91 -2.40
CA ALA A 4 -8.19 -12.98 -1.99
C ALA A 4 -6.82 -13.36 -2.57
N GLN A 5 -6.57 -14.65 -2.74
CA GLN A 5 -5.33 -15.18 -3.33
C GLN A 5 -5.16 -14.84 -4.82
N ASP A 6 -6.24 -14.48 -5.51
CA ASP A 6 -6.18 -14.12 -6.94
C ASP A 6 -5.51 -12.75 -7.16
N PHE A 7 -5.28 -12.00 -6.10
CA PHE A 7 -4.58 -10.73 -6.14
C PHE A 7 -3.53 -10.67 -5.03
N ARG A 8 -2.29 -10.86 -5.42
CA ARG A 8 -1.14 -10.80 -4.51
C ARG A 8 -0.30 -9.58 -4.83
N VAL A 9 0.12 -8.87 -3.80
CA VAL A 9 1.01 -7.73 -3.91
C VAL A 9 2.17 -7.91 -2.97
N ARG A 10 3.38 -7.72 -3.47
CA ARG A 10 4.60 -7.73 -2.68
C ARG A 10 5.31 -6.40 -2.82
N GLU A 11 5.50 -5.71 -1.71
CA GLU A 11 6.32 -4.51 -1.66
C GLU A 11 7.78 -4.86 -1.93
N LEU A 12 8.44 -4.02 -2.72
CA LEU A 12 9.87 -4.10 -3.02
C LEU A 12 10.55 -2.96 -2.29
N LEU A 13 11.44 -3.29 -1.36
CA LEU A 13 12.24 -2.27 -0.67
C LEU A 13 13.42 -1.84 -1.55
N ALA A 14 13.79 -0.58 -1.43
CA ALA A 14 14.99 -0.06 -2.04
C ALA A 14 16.24 -0.77 -1.48
N PRO A 15 17.27 -1.00 -2.30
CA PRO A 15 18.53 -1.60 -1.86
C PRO A 15 19.10 -0.86 -0.64
N GLY A 16 19.61 -1.61 0.32
CA GLY A 16 20.22 -1.05 1.54
C GLY A 16 19.24 -0.57 2.62
N CYS A 17 17.92 -0.65 2.40
CA CYS A 17 16.93 -0.35 3.44
C CYS A 17 16.97 -1.34 4.60
N LEU A 18 17.26 -2.62 4.33
CA LEU A 18 17.41 -3.65 5.34
C LEU A 18 18.88 -3.82 5.69
N LYS A 19 19.16 -3.91 7.00
CA LYS A 19 20.46 -4.05 7.61
C LYS A 19 20.41 -5.12 8.70
N ASP A 20 21.58 -5.66 9.06
CA ASP A 20 21.69 -6.61 10.18
C ASP A 20 21.50 -5.94 11.54
N ARG A 21 21.74 -4.64 11.63
CA ARG A 21 21.59 -3.82 12.84
C ARG A 21 21.02 -2.45 12.50
N GLY A 22 20.26 -1.86 13.42
CA GLY A 22 19.69 -0.52 13.25
C GLY A 22 18.78 -0.13 14.40
N ARG A 23 18.39 1.13 14.44
CA ARG A 23 17.51 1.67 15.48
C ARG A 23 16.08 1.17 15.36
N HIS A 24 15.64 0.84 14.15
CA HIS A 24 14.28 0.40 13.85
C HIS A 24 14.29 -1.08 13.48
N GLN A 25 13.56 -1.90 14.21
CA GLN A 25 13.30 -3.26 13.79
C GLN A 25 12.29 -3.26 12.65
N VAL A 26 12.61 -3.99 11.58
CA VAL A 26 11.76 -4.11 10.40
C VAL A 26 11.08 -5.47 10.40
N TYR A 27 9.78 -5.44 10.16
CA TYR A 27 8.94 -6.62 10.08
C TYR A 27 8.40 -6.80 8.66
N ARG A 28 8.45 -8.02 8.17
CA ARG A 28 7.70 -8.46 7.01
C ARG A 28 6.29 -8.84 7.44
N VAL A 29 5.31 -8.11 6.95
CA VAL A 29 3.91 -8.25 7.32
C VAL A 29 3.13 -8.78 6.12
N THR A 30 2.66 -10.02 6.22
CA THR A 30 1.75 -10.62 5.23
C THR A 30 0.33 -10.57 5.79
N LYS A 31 -0.58 -9.94 5.06
CA LYS A 31 -1.97 -9.78 5.49
C LYS A 31 -2.97 -10.21 4.41
N LYS A 32 -4.13 -10.68 4.84
CA LYS A 32 -5.24 -11.09 4.01
C LYS A 32 -6.54 -10.53 4.57
N LYS A 33 -7.31 -9.82 3.73
CA LYS A 33 -8.58 -9.18 4.13
C LYS A 33 -8.45 -8.15 5.26
N LEU A 34 -7.25 -7.65 5.52
CA LEU A 34 -6.95 -6.60 6.49
C LEU A 34 -6.43 -5.36 5.78
N THR A 35 -6.71 -4.17 6.30
CA THR A 35 -6.06 -2.93 5.87
C THR A 35 -4.63 -2.86 6.43
N SER A 36 -3.79 -2.01 5.84
CA SER A 36 -2.44 -1.75 6.38
C SER A 36 -2.51 -1.14 7.78
N MET A 37 -3.52 -0.32 8.06
CA MET A 37 -3.68 0.32 9.37
C MET A 37 -4.09 -0.68 10.45
N GLU A 38 -5.00 -1.63 10.14
CA GLU A 38 -5.37 -2.71 11.08
C GLU A 38 -4.15 -3.60 11.39
N ALA A 39 -3.32 -3.91 10.39
CA ALA A 39 -2.11 -4.70 10.60
C ALA A 39 -1.06 -3.93 11.44
N ALA A 40 -0.89 -2.62 11.18
CA ALA A 40 -0.01 -1.75 11.95
C ALA A 40 -0.46 -1.62 13.41
N ALA A 41 -1.76 -1.47 13.64
CA ALA A 41 -2.32 -1.41 15.00
C ALA A 41 -2.05 -2.70 15.79
N ARG A 42 -2.24 -3.88 15.18
CA ARG A 42 -1.93 -5.17 15.81
C ARG A 42 -0.43 -5.33 16.10
N LEU A 43 0.44 -4.92 15.16
CA LEU A 43 1.88 -4.94 15.36
C LEU A 43 2.28 -4.03 16.53
N ALA A 44 1.72 -2.80 16.59
CA ALA A 44 2.00 -1.84 17.64
C ALA A 44 1.57 -2.33 19.02
N ASP A 45 0.35 -2.88 19.13
CA ASP A 45 -0.19 -3.46 20.37
C ASP A 45 0.71 -4.58 20.89
N MET A 46 1.09 -5.52 20.04
CA MET A 46 1.99 -6.63 20.40
C MET A 46 3.38 -6.15 20.80
N ALA A 47 3.90 -5.12 20.17
CA ALA A 47 5.21 -4.53 20.49
C ALA A 47 5.17 -3.63 21.74
N GLY A 48 4.00 -3.19 22.18
CA GLY A 48 3.81 -2.25 23.28
C GLY A 48 4.18 -0.81 22.90
N VAL A 49 3.91 -0.41 21.65
CA VAL A 49 4.16 0.94 21.13
C VAL A 49 2.86 1.55 20.58
N ARG A 50 2.86 2.85 20.28
CA ARG A 50 1.68 3.47 19.69
C ARG A 50 1.59 3.14 18.20
N PRO A 51 0.37 3.02 17.62
CA PRO A 51 0.21 2.83 16.17
C PRO A 51 0.87 3.92 15.31
N SER A 52 0.99 5.15 15.82
CA SER A 52 1.71 6.25 15.18
C SER A 52 3.21 6.03 15.06
N ASP A 53 3.79 5.15 15.86
CA ASP A 53 5.22 4.87 15.90
C ASP A 53 5.60 3.76 14.89
N VAL A 54 4.61 3.19 14.20
CA VAL A 54 4.82 2.21 13.13
C VAL A 54 5.08 2.92 11.81
N GLY A 55 6.32 2.84 11.32
CA GLY A 55 6.71 3.32 9.99
C GLY A 55 6.32 2.31 8.90
N MET A 56 5.84 2.79 7.74
CA MET A 56 5.55 1.99 6.56
C MET A 56 5.65 2.82 5.28
N ALA A 57 6.01 2.18 4.18
CA ALA A 57 6.19 2.87 2.90
C ALA A 57 4.87 3.29 2.23
N GLY A 58 3.80 2.54 2.45
CA GLY A 58 2.50 2.87 1.86
C GLY A 58 1.39 1.94 2.29
N LEU A 59 0.18 2.25 1.85
CA LEU A 59 -1.00 1.43 2.10
C LEU A 59 -1.09 0.33 1.05
N LYS A 60 -1.57 -0.85 1.44
CA LYS A 60 -1.83 -1.98 0.56
C LYS A 60 -3.30 -2.38 0.65
N ASP A 61 -3.83 -2.84 -0.47
CA ASP A 61 -5.21 -3.28 -0.61
C ASP A 61 -5.66 -4.24 0.49
N ARG A 62 -6.90 -4.06 0.95
CA ARG A 62 -7.56 -4.98 1.88
C ARG A 62 -7.97 -6.29 1.20
N GLN A 63 -8.42 -6.22 -0.05
CA GLN A 63 -9.07 -7.33 -0.77
C GLN A 63 -8.10 -8.36 -1.37
N GLY A 64 -6.80 -8.27 -1.07
CA GLY A 64 -5.77 -9.19 -1.55
C GLY A 64 -5.00 -9.88 -0.44
N VAL A 65 -4.04 -10.68 -0.84
CA VAL A 65 -2.92 -11.12 -0.01
C VAL A 65 -1.76 -10.19 -0.28
N THR A 66 -1.33 -9.43 0.71
CA THR A 66 -0.29 -8.42 0.52
C THR A 66 0.85 -8.61 1.49
N VAL A 67 2.07 -8.47 0.98
CA VAL A 67 3.31 -8.44 1.76
C VAL A 67 3.82 -7.02 1.74
N GLN A 68 4.01 -6.45 2.91
CA GLN A 68 4.59 -5.11 3.08
C GLN A 68 5.57 -5.11 4.25
N PHE A 69 6.38 -4.05 4.35
CA PHE A 69 7.30 -3.88 5.45
C PHE A 69 6.83 -2.77 6.38
N MET A 70 7.01 -3.03 7.68
CA MET A 70 6.71 -2.08 8.74
C MET A 70 7.89 -2.00 9.68
N SER A 71 8.17 -0.83 10.23
CA SER A 71 9.29 -0.61 11.15
C SER A 71 8.84 0.00 12.46
N ILE A 72 9.51 -0.37 13.55
CA ILE A 72 9.28 0.16 14.89
C ILE A 72 10.63 0.49 15.53
N ALA A 73 10.71 1.65 16.18
CA ALA A 73 11.84 1.99 17.05
C ALA A 73 11.52 1.53 18.48
N GLY A 74 12.31 0.59 19.01
CA GLY A 74 12.08 0.01 20.34
C GLY A 74 10.90 -0.96 20.36
N GLY A 75 10.33 -1.22 21.55
CA GLY A 75 9.28 -2.20 21.75
C GLY A 75 9.78 -3.64 21.92
N ARG A 76 8.84 -4.55 22.14
CA ARG A 76 9.14 -5.98 22.27
C ARG A 76 9.21 -6.62 20.90
N PRO A 77 10.10 -7.60 20.67
CA PRO A 77 10.10 -8.37 19.42
C PRO A 77 8.74 -9.04 19.18
N VAL A 78 8.26 -8.99 17.95
CA VAL A 78 6.95 -9.52 17.57
C VAL A 78 7.11 -10.66 16.57
N PHE A 79 6.41 -11.75 16.83
CA PHE A 79 6.17 -12.83 15.88
C PHE A 79 4.69 -13.22 15.96
N LEU A 80 4.04 -13.27 14.80
CA LEU A 80 2.64 -13.70 14.71
C LEU A 80 2.44 -14.55 13.45
N LYS A 81 1.70 -15.64 13.61
CA LYS A 81 1.29 -16.48 12.48
C LYS A 81 -0.15 -16.90 12.65
N THR A 82 -1.05 -16.21 11.96
CA THR A 82 -2.47 -16.55 11.86
C THR A 82 -2.88 -16.69 10.38
N PRO A 83 -4.06 -17.22 10.07
CA PRO A 83 -4.55 -17.30 8.68
C PRO A 83 -4.68 -15.95 7.97
N GLU A 84 -4.85 -14.87 8.73
CA GLU A 84 -5.11 -13.51 8.20
C GLU A 84 -3.89 -12.59 8.28
N LEU A 85 -3.00 -12.82 9.26
CA LEU A 85 -1.86 -11.94 9.53
C LEU A 85 -0.64 -12.76 9.95
N ARG A 86 0.47 -12.53 9.24
CA ARG A 86 1.78 -13.06 9.59
C ARG A 86 2.75 -11.89 9.74
N ILE A 87 3.43 -11.85 10.86
CA ILE A 87 4.44 -10.83 11.20
C ILE A 87 5.73 -11.55 11.55
N GLU A 88 6.80 -11.25 10.83
CA GLU A 88 8.11 -11.86 11.01
C GLU A 88 9.18 -10.78 10.96
N SER A 89 10.23 -10.94 11.74
CA SER A 89 11.41 -10.08 11.62
C SER A 89 12.02 -10.20 10.21
N ALA A 90 12.36 -9.07 9.61
CA ALA A 90 13.02 -8.98 8.32
C ALA A 90 14.43 -8.35 8.43
N GLY A 91 14.81 -7.86 9.59
CA GLY A 91 16.06 -7.16 9.84
C GLY A 91 15.85 -5.82 10.52
N PHE A 92 16.71 -4.88 10.25
CA PHE A 92 16.70 -3.55 10.87
C PHE A 92 16.82 -2.45 9.82
N ALA A 93 16.48 -1.22 10.20
CA ALA A 93 16.71 -0.01 9.43
C ALA A 93 17.28 1.10 10.35
N SER A 94 18.02 2.04 9.75
CA SER A 94 18.57 3.18 10.49
C SER A 94 17.48 4.17 10.91
N THR A 95 16.46 4.33 10.07
CA THR A 95 15.31 5.24 10.25
C THR A 95 13.99 4.49 10.07
N ALA A 96 12.89 5.12 10.48
CA ALA A 96 11.57 4.58 10.20
C ALA A 96 11.34 4.45 8.68
N LEU A 97 10.64 3.39 8.27
CA LEU A 97 10.26 3.23 6.87
C LEU A 97 9.23 4.30 6.48
N THR A 98 9.50 4.97 5.36
CA THR A 98 8.63 5.96 4.72
C THR A 98 8.38 5.55 3.26
N SER A 99 7.63 6.35 2.51
CA SER A 99 7.39 6.11 1.08
C SER A 99 8.69 5.99 0.25
N GLU A 100 9.76 6.63 0.69
CA GLU A 100 11.08 6.60 0.04
C GLU A 100 11.77 5.22 0.15
N ALA A 101 11.37 4.41 1.14
CA ALA A 101 11.89 3.06 1.29
C ALA A 101 11.32 2.07 0.26
N SER A 102 10.26 2.43 -0.46
CA SER A 102 9.64 1.55 -1.46
C SER A 102 10.21 1.81 -2.85
N LEU A 103 10.79 0.78 -3.45
CA LEU A 103 11.17 0.78 -4.86
C LEU A 103 9.93 0.58 -5.76
N GLY A 104 8.89 -0.08 -5.24
CA GLY A 104 7.69 -0.39 -6.00
C GLY A 104 6.94 -1.59 -5.45
N ASN A 105 6.11 -2.19 -6.27
CA ASN A 105 5.32 -3.36 -5.91
C ASN A 105 5.39 -4.41 -7.02
N GLY A 106 5.60 -5.67 -6.64
CA GLY A 106 5.39 -6.82 -7.50
C GLY A 106 3.95 -7.30 -7.37
N PHE A 107 3.32 -7.62 -8.49
CA PHE A 107 1.95 -8.12 -8.56
C PHE A 107 1.91 -9.53 -9.12
N GLU A 108 1.05 -10.36 -8.53
CA GLU A 108 0.66 -11.66 -9.05
C GLU A 108 -0.87 -11.69 -9.09
N ILE A 109 -1.43 -11.73 -10.30
CA ILE A 109 -2.86 -11.62 -10.54
C ILE A 109 -3.34 -12.89 -11.24
N THR A 110 -4.28 -13.61 -10.62
CA THR A 110 -4.96 -14.76 -11.23
C THR A 110 -6.26 -14.30 -11.85
N VAL A 111 -6.38 -14.42 -13.15
CA VAL A 111 -7.62 -14.21 -13.89
C VAL A 111 -8.30 -15.57 -14.06
N ARG A 112 -9.61 -15.63 -13.78
CA ARG A 112 -10.39 -16.86 -13.80
C ARG A 112 -11.57 -16.76 -14.72
N GLY A 113 -12.01 -17.91 -15.22
CA GLY A 113 -13.21 -18.01 -16.07
C GLY A 113 -12.98 -17.39 -17.45
N LEU A 114 -11.76 -17.44 -17.95
CA LEU A 114 -11.44 -17.01 -19.31
C LEU A 114 -11.88 -18.08 -20.31
N GLU A 115 -12.49 -17.61 -21.39
CA GLU A 115 -12.64 -18.41 -22.61
C GLU A 115 -11.35 -18.36 -23.44
N ASP A 116 -11.19 -19.29 -24.37
CA ASP A 116 -9.95 -19.43 -25.16
C ASP A 116 -9.62 -18.14 -25.93
N HIS A 117 -10.62 -17.51 -26.53
CA HIS A 117 -10.45 -16.24 -27.27
C HIS A 117 -10.02 -15.07 -26.37
N GLU A 118 -10.49 -15.00 -25.11
CA GLU A 118 -10.09 -13.97 -24.16
C GLU A 118 -8.64 -14.17 -23.71
N ARG A 119 -8.23 -15.43 -23.55
CA ARG A 119 -6.84 -15.77 -23.24
C ARG A 119 -5.90 -15.31 -24.35
N GLU A 120 -6.22 -15.57 -25.61
CA GLU A 120 -5.44 -15.10 -26.74
C GLU A 120 -5.35 -13.58 -26.83
N GLN A 121 -6.47 -12.87 -26.52
CA GLN A 121 -6.48 -11.41 -26.46
C GLN A 121 -5.54 -10.87 -25.37
N ILE A 122 -5.55 -11.47 -24.17
CA ILE A 122 -4.67 -11.10 -23.07
C ILE A 122 -3.20 -11.34 -23.46
N GLU A 123 -2.88 -12.50 -24.07
CA GLU A 123 -1.51 -12.83 -24.48
C GLU A 123 -1.00 -11.83 -25.52
N ARG A 124 -1.82 -11.44 -26.51
CA ARG A 124 -1.50 -10.40 -27.49
C ARG A 124 -1.29 -9.03 -26.83
N GLY A 125 -2.21 -8.60 -25.98
CA GLY A 125 -2.09 -7.33 -25.27
C GLY A 125 -0.86 -7.26 -24.35
N LEU A 126 -0.48 -8.38 -23.71
CA LEU A 126 0.75 -8.46 -22.93
C LEU A 126 2.01 -8.34 -23.81
N ALA A 127 2.00 -8.88 -25.03
CA ALA A 127 3.09 -8.72 -25.97
C ALA A 127 3.25 -7.26 -26.40
N GLU A 128 2.15 -6.59 -26.74
CA GLU A 128 2.13 -5.15 -27.08
C GLU A 128 2.65 -4.28 -25.93
N VAL A 129 2.20 -4.55 -24.69
CA VAL A 129 2.69 -3.82 -23.51
C VAL A 129 4.17 -4.02 -23.26
N ARG A 130 4.71 -5.23 -23.55
CA ARG A 130 6.15 -5.48 -23.42
C ARG A 130 6.97 -4.74 -24.47
N GLU A 131 6.45 -4.58 -25.66
CA GLU A 131 7.13 -3.91 -26.78
C GLU A 131 7.02 -2.39 -26.68
N HIS A 132 5.81 -1.86 -26.41
CA HIS A 132 5.53 -0.44 -26.49
C HIS A 132 5.37 0.26 -25.14
N GLY A 133 5.34 -0.51 -24.04
CA GLY A 133 5.02 0.00 -22.72
C GLY A 133 3.52 0.24 -22.52
N LEU A 134 3.17 0.79 -21.37
CA LEU A 134 1.80 1.13 -21.01
C LEU A 134 1.71 2.62 -20.72
N PRO A 135 0.77 3.36 -21.35
CA PRO A 135 0.52 4.75 -20.97
C PRO A 135 0.18 4.87 -19.49
N ASN A 136 0.84 5.78 -18.78
CA ASN A 136 0.62 5.98 -17.35
C ASN A 136 -0.62 6.84 -17.08
N TYR A 137 -1.76 6.43 -17.63
CA TYR A 137 -3.04 7.04 -17.32
C TYR A 137 -3.61 6.49 -16.00
N PHE A 138 -4.33 7.31 -15.31
CA PHE A 138 -5.08 6.88 -14.14
C PHE A 138 -6.58 6.84 -14.46
N GLY A 139 -7.27 5.82 -13.92
CA GLY A 139 -8.71 5.69 -14.06
C GLY A 139 -9.48 6.40 -12.92
N GLU A 140 -10.79 6.29 -12.95
CA GLU A 140 -11.73 6.91 -11.99
C GLU A 140 -11.39 6.66 -10.52
N GLN A 141 -10.71 5.57 -10.19
CA GLN A 141 -10.29 5.25 -8.83
C GLN A 141 -9.37 6.32 -8.23
N ARG A 142 -8.62 7.07 -9.07
CA ARG A 142 -7.77 8.20 -8.65
C ARG A 142 -8.57 9.27 -7.92
N PHE A 143 -9.80 9.49 -8.35
CA PHE A 143 -10.69 10.51 -7.82
C PHE A 143 -11.54 10.01 -6.64
N GLY A 144 -11.26 8.80 -6.14
CA GLY A 144 -11.97 8.17 -5.04
C GLY A 144 -13.30 7.55 -5.47
N LYS A 145 -14.03 6.99 -4.49
CA LYS A 145 -15.30 6.35 -4.77
C LYS A 145 -16.29 7.37 -5.34
N ARG A 146 -16.76 7.15 -6.58
CA ARG A 146 -17.67 8.04 -7.32
C ARG A 146 -17.17 9.47 -7.50
N GLY A 147 -15.86 9.68 -7.67
CA GLY A 147 -15.30 11.02 -7.87
C GLY A 147 -15.32 11.93 -6.63
N ALA A 148 -15.60 11.39 -5.45
CA ALA A 148 -15.77 12.19 -4.22
C ALA A 148 -14.55 13.04 -3.83
N ASN A 149 -13.34 12.66 -4.28
CA ASN A 149 -12.13 13.42 -3.99
C ASN A 149 -12.00 14.65 -4.88
N LEU A 150 -12.53 14.61 -6.12
CA LEU A 150 -12.55 15.75 -7.02
C LEU A 150 -13.37 16.90 -6.42
N GLN A 151 -14.61 16.61 -5.98
CA GLN A 151 -15.44 17.63 -5.35
C GLN A 151 -14.78 18.24 -4.11
N LYS A 152 -14.17 17.40 -3.26
CA LYS A 152 -13.43 17.89 -2.08
C LYS A 152 -12.24 18.77 -2.47
N GLY A 153 -11.56 18.45 -3.57
CA GLY A 153 -10.46 19.26 -4.12
C GLY A 153 -10.96 20.63 -4.59
N LEU A 154 -12.05 20.67 -5.34
CA LEU A 154 -12.68 21.91 -5.78
C LEU A 154 -13.14 22.78 -4.61
N ASP A 155 -13.68 22.19 -3.55
CA ASP A 155 -14.07 22.92 -2.34
C ASP A 155 -12.86 23.53 -1.62
N VAL A 156 -11.72 22.84 -1.62
CA VAL A 156 -10.44 23.38 -1.11
C VAL A 156 -9.98 24.58 -1.93
N LEU A 157 -10.03 24.50 -3.26
CA LEU A 157 -9.64 25.60 -4.15
C LEU A 157 -10.57 26.82 -4.03
N ARG A 158 -11.87 26.62 -3.75
CA ARG A 158 -12.85 27.68 -3.53
C ARG A 158 -12.73 28.40 -2.18
N GLY A 159 -11.65 28.15 -1.43
CA GLY A 159 -11.38 28.83 -0.15
C GLY A 159 -11.94 28.14 1.10
N ASN A 160 -12.64 27.03 0.97
CA ASN A 160 -13.15 26.23 2.09
C ASN A 160 -12.08 25.34 2.75
N ALA A 161 -10.80 25.53 2.36
CA ALA A 161 -9.67 24.73 2.78
C ALA A 161 -9.50 24.60 4.30
N ARG A 162 -9.76 25.69 5.06
CA ARG A 162 -9.56 25.68 6.51
C ARG A 162 -10.53 24.76 7.27
N GLN A 163 -11.76 24.65 6.82
CA GLN A 163 -12.74 23.75 7.44
C GLN A 163 -12.47 22.28 7.12
N PHE A 164 -11.93 21.98 5.93
CA PHE A 164 -11.57 20.63 5.52
C PHE A 164 -10.25 20.17 6.09
N ALA A 165 -9.22 21.02 6.09
CA ALA A 165 -7.89 20.67 6.60
C ALA A 165 -7.91 20.27 8.09
N ALA A 166 -8.76 20.90 8.91
CA ALA A 166 -8.89 20.58 10.32
C ALA A 166 -9.56 19.20 10.59
N ARG A 167 -10.31 18.67 9.63
CA ARG A 167 -11.06 17.41 9.76
C ARG A 167 -10.52 16.24 8.94
N MET A 168 -9.54 16.50 8.07
CA MET A 168 -9.04 15.49 7.14
C MET A 168 -7.66 15.01 7.57
N PRO A 169 -7.42 13.69 7.67
CA PRO A 169 -6.07 13.17 7.89
C PRO A 169 -5.11 13.69 6.81
N ARG A 170 -3.89 14.10 7.18
CA ARG A 170 -2.88 14.66 6.26
C ARG A 170 -2.68 13.83 4.97
N ARG A 171 -2.78 12.50 5.08
CA ARG A 171 -2.66 11.58 3.93
C ARG A 171 -3.82 11.72 2.93
N VAL A 172 -5.05 11.92 3.42
CA VAL A 172 -6.23 12.12 2.56
C VAL A 172 -6.15 13.48 1.89
N PHE A 173 -5.69 14.51 2.60
CA PHE A 173 -5.46 15.84 2.05
C PHE A 173 -4.42 15.81 0.90
N GLY A 174 -3.31 15.07 1.06
CA GLY A 174 -2.33 14.86 0.00
C GLY A 174 -2.90 14.18 -1.25
N LEU A 175 -3.78 13.20 -1.09
CA LEU A 175 -4.48 12.55 -2.20
C LEU A 175 -5.44 13.50 -2.93
N VAL A 176 -6.13 14.37 -2.19
CA VAL A 176 -7.03 15.38 -2.75
C VAL A 176 -6.25 16.43 -3.55
N LEU A 177 -5.15 16.97 -2.99
CA LEU A 177 -4.26 17.89 -3.69
C LEU A 177 -3.67 17.27 -4.96
N SER A 178 -3.18 16.04 -4.88
CA SER A 178 -2.65 15.32 -6.04
C SER A 178 -3.69 15.07 -7.13
N ALA A 179 -4.96 14.88 -6.79
CA ALA A 179 -6.04 14.74 -7.76
C ALA A 179 -6.31 16.05 -8.52
N VAL A 180 -6.24 17.19 -7.82
CA VAL A 180 -6.46 18.52 -8.42
C VAL A 180 -5.28 18.97 -9.28
N GLN A 181 -4.04 18.61 -8.94
CA GLN A 181 -2.84 18.95 -9.73
C GLN A 181 -2.69 18.11 -10.99
N SER A 182 -3.54 17.10 -11.19
CA SER A 182 -3.46 16.15 -12.31
C SER A 182 -4.47 16.46 -13.43
N GLU A 183 -5.31 17.49 -13.28
CA GLU A 183 -6.16 18.07 -14.34
C GLU A 183 -5.40 19.19 -15.06
#